data_99fcfa4e14a197a5314810cda001d0ed
#
_entry.id   99fcfa4e14a197a5314810cda001d0ed
#
_cell.length_a   1.000
_cell.length_b   1.000
_cell.length_c   1.000
_cell.angle_alpha   90.00
_cell.angle_beta   90.00
_cell.angle_gamma   90.00
#
_symmetry.space_group_name_H-M   'P 1'
#
loop_
_entity.id
_entity.type
_entity.pdbx_description
1 polymer ?
#
loop_
_entity_poly.entity_id
_entity_poly.type
_entity_poly.pdbx_seq_one_letter_code
_entity_poly.pdbx_strand_id
1 'polypeptide(L)'
;MTMDGKALLGRLAKLSQVESIKDIPQLTHALFPGTHCPLMGAAMAVGGIKNSMIVVVGTDECSYYTKSMAMGSRFGGPGGRCVSVVLDDHDVTFGSTPKMHAAFKELMAEYKPECVFLVTTCVVEIIGDDYDAIAAELTNEYHIPVLSVHTEHFKCEDHFPGLERTITACLTMMQPRECDGSVNVLGQRMGNFMTTELYSMLKNAGVKIGMQLPSGCTVDEIKNAAAAKANIVVHDIALPLAQAMQEKFGIPYVYFNKFAAPDKILASYQKLFEYLNLPLPDEVRGKYADAKAMAEKVKPQLQGITYIYGNTPFSCFEFNAFLVSLGMVPQLIQSNHFSADDAEYAAQIVKTADPYVCKAANIAPLQYVYDVLHPYVYMGHEFGDRLRKKGIAILHSDMAGAMLGFEVTMLILGMLPKVVAEAAAYRKEAGI
;
A
#
# COMPACT_ATOMS: atom_id res chain seq x y z
N MET A 1 36.66 4.27 -5.14
CA MET A 1 35.94 4.75 -6.33
C MET A 1 34.72 5.51 -5.82
N THR A 2 34.69 6.83 -5.96
CA THR A 2 33.48 7.62 -5.71
C THR A 2 32.49 7.33 -6.84
N MET A 3 31.25 7.00 -6.51
CA MET A 3 30.19 6.86 -7.51
C MET A 3 29.99 8.21 -8.22
N ASP A 4 29.83 8.17 -9.55
CA ASP A 4 29.51 9.36 -10.35
C ASP A 4 27.99 9.41 -10.61
N GLY A 5 27.32 10.48 -10.18
CA GLY A 5 25.89 10.67 -10.36
C GLY A 5 25.46 10.71 -11.82
N LYS A 6 26.28 11.26 -12.72
CA LYS A 6 26.02 11.26 -14.18
C LYS A 6 26.07 9.85 -14.75
N ALA A 7 27.05 9.04 -14.31
CA ALA A 7 27.16 7.65 -14.72
C ALA A 7 25.97 6.80 -14.18
N LEU A 8 25.44 7.11 -12.99
CA LEU A 8 24.25 6.49 -12.46
C LEU A 8 23.01 6.86 -13.31
N LEU A 9 22.80 8.13 -13.59
CA LEU A 9 21.71 8.58 -14.46
C LEU A 9 21.77 7.99 -15.86
N GLY A 10 22.97 7.80 -16.42
CA GLY A 10 23.16 7.16 -17.72
C GLY A 10 22.72 5.69 -17.81
N ARG A 11 22.42 5.03 -16.68
CA ARG A 11 21.88 3.67 -16.63
C ARG A 11 20.35 3.64 -16.61
N LEU A 12 19.71 4.78 -16.37
CA LEU A 12 18.27 4.87 -16.21
C LEU A 12 17.57 5.09 -17.54
N ALA A 13 16.33 4.62 -17.63
CA ALA A 13 15.46 4.92 -18.75
C ALA A 13 14.78 6.29 -18.56
N LYS A 14 14.30 6.87 -19.64
CA LYS A 14 13.35 7.98 -19.62
C LYS A 14 11.93 7.45 -19.58
N LEU A 15 11.02 8.20 -18.96
CA LEU A 15 9.61 7.78 -18.84
C LEU A 15 8.98 7.54 -20.22
N SER A 16 9.35 8.29 -21.24
CA SER A 16 8.92 8.11 -22.62
C SER A 16 9.31 6.76 -23.25
N GLN A 17 10.23 6.02 -22.62
CA GLN A 17 10.74 4.72 -23.09
C GLN A 17 10.12 3.54 -22.34
N VAL A 18 9.23 3.80 -21.35
CA VAL A 18 8.64 2.76 -20.50
C VAL A 18 7.31 2.31 -21.06
N GLU A 19 7.20 1.03 -21.37
CA GLU A 19 5.97 0.36 -21.77
C GLU A 19 5.49 -0.66 -20.73
N SER A 20 6.40 -1.12 -19.87
CA SER A 20 6.14 -2.11 -18.84
C SER A 20 7.07 -1.97 -17.64
N ILE A 21 6.79 -2.65 -16.54
CA ILE A 21 7.66 -2.69 -15.37
C ILE A 21 9.07 -3.23 -15.68
N LYS A 22 9.23 -4.02 -16.73
CA LYS A 22 10.54 -4.57 -17.14
C LYS A 22 11.47 -3.49 -17.69
N ASP A 23 10.92 -2.38 -18.17
CA ASP A 23 11.67 -1.26 -18.73
C ASP A 23 12.15 -0.28 -17.66
N ILE A 24 11.72 -0.46 -16.40
CA ILE A 24 12.15 0.34 -15.27
C ILE A 24 13.40 -0.31 -14.64
N PRO A 25 14.59 0.29 -14.85
CA PRO A 25 15.85 -0.30 -14.37
C PRO A 25 16.07 -0.06 -12.87
N GLN A 26 16.99 -0.84 -12.31
CA GLN A 26 17.55 -0.58 -10.99
C GLN A 26 18.66 0.46 -11.08
N LEU A 27 18.74 1.37 -10.10
CA LEU A 27 19.80 2.39 -10.05
C LEU A 27 21.18 1.77 -9.85
N THR A 28 21.27 0.71 -9.03
CA THR A 28 22.52 -0.03 -8.76
C THR A 28 22.23 -1.53 -8.67
N HIS A 29 23.25 -2.36 -9.00
CA HIS A 29 23.12 -3.82 -8.90
C HIS A 29 23.19 -4.34 -7.45
N ALA A 30 23.98 -3.67 -6.60
CA ALA A 30 24.00 -3.97 -5.17
C ALA A 30 22.84 -3.23 -4.51
N LEU A 31 21.80 -3.96 -4.19
CA LEU A 31 20.61 -3.40 -3.54
C LEU A 31 20.70 -3.60 -2.04
N PHE A 32 20.47 -2.53 -1.30
CA PHE A 32 20.04 -2.61 0.08
C PHE A 32 18.50 -2.58 0.06
N PRO A 33 17.79 -3.40 0.85
CA PRO A 33 16.33 -3.43 0.78
C PRO A 33 15.73 -2.05 0.98
N GLY A 34 15.18 -1.47 -0.09
CA GLY A 34 14.51 -0.16 -0.07
C GLY A 34 13.02 -0.25 0.24
N THR A 35 12.48 -1.49 0.23
CA THR A 35 11.07 -1.79 0.49
C THR A 35 10.95 -2.95 1.47
N HIS A 36 9.79 -3.05 2.12
CA HIS A 36 9.48 -4.21 2.95
C HIS A 36 9.13 -5.42 2.08
N CYS A 37 9.43 -6.63 2.58
CA CYS A 37 9.08 -7.87 1.92
C CYS A 37 7.60 -8.24 2.13
N PRO A 38 7.05 -9.23 1.38
CA PRO A 38 5.65 -9.65 1.50
C PRO A 38 5.24 -10.13 2.90
N LEU A 39 6.16 -10.68 3.68
CA LEU A 39 5.90 -11.06 5.07
C LEU A 39 5.41 -9.85 5.91
N MET A 40 5.99 -8.67 5.69
CA MET A 40 5.52 -7.45 6.33
C MET A 40 4.12 -7.07 5.88
N GLY A 41 3.81 -7.24 4.61
CA GLY A 41 2.46 -7.02 4.07
C GLY A 41 1.43 -7.93 4.75
N ALA A 42 1.74 -9.21 4.89
CA ALA A 42 0.89 -10.15 5.60
C ALA A 42 0.67 -9.73 7.06
N ALA A 43 1.73 -9.35 7.77
CA ALA A 43 1.64 -8.88 9.16
C ALA A 43 0.77 -7.61 9.30
N MET A 44 0.86 -6.68 8.34
CA MET A 44 0.03 -5.48 8.31
C MET A 44 -1.46 -5.82 8.11
N ALA A 45 -1.79 -6.74 7.22
CA ALA A 45 -3.17 -7.16 6.96
C ALA A 45 -3.77 -7.85 8.19
N VAL A 46 -3.06 -8.84 8.76
CA VAL A 46 -3.52 -9.56 9.97
C VAL A 46 -3.70 -8.62 11.15
N GLY A 47 -2.82 -7.61 11.27
CA GLY A 47 -2.92 -6.59 12.33
C GLY A 47 -4.23 -5.81 12.33
N GLY A 48 -4.89 -5.69 11.18
CA GLY A 48 -6.21 -5.07 11.02
C GLY A 48 -7.39 -5.98 11.38
N ILE A 49 -7.18 -7.27 11.59
CA ILE A 49 -8.25 -8.25 11.89
C ILE A 49 -8.23 -8.55 13.39
N LYS A 50 -9.30 -8.21 14.08
CA LYS A 50 -9.40 -8.41 15.54
C LYS A 50 -9.44 -9.89 15.89
N ASN A 51 -8.82 -10.24 17.02
CA ASN A 51 -8.75 -11.61 17.55
C ASN A 51 -8.11 -12.64 16.60
N SER A 52 -7.45 -12.18 15.53
CA SER A 52 -6.61 -13.02 14.69
C SER A 52 -5.20 -13.11 15.24
N MET A 53 -4.46 -14.11 14.81
CA MET A 53 -3.06 -14.32 15.15
C MET A 53 -2.24 -14.62 13.89
N ILE A 54 -1.02 -14.15 13.85
CA ILE A 54 -0.05 -14.50 12.80
C ILE A 54 0.98 -15.47 13.37
N VAL A 55 1.17 -16.58 12.68
CA VAL A 55 2.24 -17.54 12.92
C VAL A 55 3.20 -17.45 11.75
N VAL A 56 4.38 -16.92 11.97
CA VAL A 56 5.46 -16.84 10.98
C VAL A 56 6.27 -18.13 11.02
N VAL A 57 6.40 -18.79 9.87
CA VAL A 57 7.20 -20.02 9.77
C VAL A 57 8.46 -19.75 8.97
N GLY A 58 9.62 -20.02 9.55
CA GLY A 58 10.91 -19.79 8.89
C GLY A 58 12.07 -19.63 9.84
N THR A 59 12.97 -18.72 9.50
CA THR A 59 14.13 -18.41 10.36
C THR A 59 13.76 -17.38 11.44
N ASP A 60 14.56 -17.31 12.49
CA ASP A 60 14.36 -16.34 13.58
C ASP A 60 14.59 -14.89 13.14
N GLU A 61 15.44 -14.65 12.13
CA GLU A 61 15.63 -13.29 11.57
C GLU A 61 14.37 -12.75 10.94
N CYS A 62 13.65 -13.56 10.14
CA CYS A 62 12.38 -13.15 9.55
C CYS A 62 11.34 -12.84 10.63
N SER A 63 11.31 -13.65 11.66
CA SER A 63 10.43 -13.51 12.81
C SER A 63 10.74 -12.25 13.62
N TYR A 64 12.00 -12.03 13.94
CA TYR A 64 12.47 -10.83 14.63
C TYR A 64 12.17 -9.56 13.84
N TYR A 65 12.45 -9.57 12.54
CA TYR A 65 12.15 -8.43 11.67
C TYR A 65 10.65 -8.10 11.66
N THR A 66 9.80 -9.10 11.44
CA THR A 66 8.35 -8.90 11.41
C THR A 66 7.81 -8.40 12.73
N LYS A 67 8.24 -9.01 13.83
CA LYS A 67 7.83 -8.61 15.18
C LYS A 67 8.30 -7.19 15.50
N SER A 68 9.55 -6.87 15.22
CA SER A 68 10.13 -5.54 15.47
C SER A 68 9.37 -4.44 14.72
N MET A 69 9.07 -4.66 13.45
CA MET A 69 8.35 -3.71 12.62
C MET A 69 6.88 -3.61 13.02
N ALA A 70 6.23 -4.74 13.30
CA ALA A 70 4.82 -4.78 13.69
C ALA A 70 4.58 -4.11 15.06
N MET A 71 5.47 -4.29 16.02
CA MET A 71 5.36 -3.65 17.34
C MET A 71 5.67 -2.15 17.31
N GLY A 72 6.58 -1.71 16.42
CA GLY A 72 6.97 -0.32 16.25
C GLY A 72 6.08 0.47 15.28
N SER A 73 5.16 -0.17 14.59
CA SER A 73 4.39 0.43 13.53
C SER A 73 3.30 1.38 14.04
N ARG A 74 3.32 2.63 13.56
CA ARG A 74 2.22 3.59 13.73
C ARG A 74 0.97 3.21 12.92
N PHE A 75 1.08 2.26 12.01
CA PHE A 75 0.05 1.88 11.05
C PHE A 75 -0.76 0.65 11.49
N GLY A 76 -0.60 0.25 12.73
CA GLY A 76 -1.17 -1.00 13.25
C GLY A 76 -0.35 -2.21 12.79
N GLY A 77 -0.31 -3.19 13.65
CA GLY A 77 0.32 -4.47 13.40
C GLY A 77 -0.29 -5.49 14.34
N PRO A 78 0.05 -6.77 14.23
CA PRO A 78 -0.54 -7.80 15.07
C PRO A 78 -0.23 -7.62 16.57
N GLY A 79 0.67 -6.69 16.93
CA GLY A 79 1.06 -6.45 18.32
C GLY A 79 1.65 -7.69 18.96
N GLY A 80 1.15 -8.06 20.13
CA GLY A 80 1.53 -9.31 20.82
C GLY A 80 0.93 -10.59 20.22
N ARG A 81 0.18 -10.50 19.13
CA ARG A 81 -0.47 -11.64 18.43
C ARG A 81 0.37 -12.13 17.23
N CYS A 82 1.67 -12.01 17.34
CA CYS A 82 2.64 -12.52 16.37
C CYS A 82 3.57 -13.49 17.07
N VAL A 83 3.52 -14.74 16.65
CA VAL A 83 4.46 -15.79 17.11
C VAL A 83 5.20 -16.40 15.94
N SER A 84 6.25 -17.12 16.21
CA SER A 84 7.08 -17.73 15.19
C SER A 84 7.32 -19.19 15.50
N VAL A 85 7.28 -20.02 14.46
CA VAL A 85 7.82 -21.38 14.46
C VAL A 85 9.14 -21.33 13.72
N VAL A 86 10.23 -21.36 14.48
CA VAL A 86 11.58 -21.32 13.93
C VAL A 86 12.00 -22.74 13.56
N LEU A 87 12.35 -22.93 12.29
CA LEU A 87 12.79 -24.21 11.74
C LEU A 87 14.26 -24.42 12.02
N ASP A 88 14.62 -25.64 12.41
CA ASP A 88 16.00 -26.11 12.56
C ASP A 88 16.40 -27.00 11.36
N ASP A 89 17.62 -27.50 11.37
CA ASP A 89 18.18 -28.36 10.31
C ASP A 89 17.44 -29.69 10.19
N HIS A 90 16.86 -30.22 11.27
CA HIS A 90 16.02 -31.41 11.23
C HIS A 90 14.69 -31.12 10.48
N ASP A 91 14.03 -30.02 10.79
CA ASP A 91 12.77 -29.62 10.13
C ASP A 91 12.97 -29.38 8.63
N VAL A 92 14.11 -28.75 8.27
CA VAL A 92 14.49 -28.51 6.87
C VAL A 92 14.71 -29.80 6.10
N THR A 93 15.21 -30.83 6.78
CA THR A 93 15.57 -32.12 6.13
C THR A 93 14.39 -33.09 6.07
N PHE A 94 13.59 -33.16 7.12
CA PHE A 94 12.55 -34.19 7.31
C PHE A 94 11.12 -33.65 7.30
N GLY A 95 10.96 -32.34 7.14
CA GLY A 95 9.67 -31.66 7.15
C GLY A 95 9.29 -31.12 8.52
N SER A 96 8.53 -30.03 8.51
CA SER A 96 8.17 -29.25 9.70
C SER A 96 6.82 -29.64 10.34
N THR A 97 6.03 -30.53 9.74
CA THR A 97 4.67 -30.87 10.19
C THR A 97 4.59 -31.26 11.67
N PRO A 98 5.44 -32.13 12.23
CA PRO A 98 5.35 -32.47 13.66
C PRO A 98 5.60 -31.27 14.59
N LYS A 99 6.53 -30.39 14.22
CA LYS A 99 6.83 -29.17 14.98
C LYS A 99 5.66 -28.20 14.92
N MET A 100 4.98 -28.08 13.76
CA MET A 100 3.81 -27.23 13.58
C MET A 100 2.67 -27.64 14.49
N HIS A 101 2.35 -28.94 14.56
CA HIS A 101 1.31 -29.45 15.48
C HIS A 101 1.67 -29.20 16.95
N ALA A 102 2.93 -29.42 17.34
CA ALA A 102 3.38 -29.17 18.71
C ALA A 102 3.27 -27.69 19.08
N ALA A 103 3.75 -26.79 18.21
CA ALA A 103 3.69 -25.34 18.40
C ALA A 103 2.22 -24.84 18.44
N PHE A 104 1.36 -25.40 17.59
CA PHE A 104 -0.06 -25.03 17.57
C PHE A 104 -0.81 -25.42 18.84
N LYS A 105 -0.47 -26.56 19.41
CA LYS A 105 -1.03 -27.02 20.70
C LYS A 105 -0.70 -26.04 21.82
N GLU A 106 0.54 -25.54 21.88
CA GLU A 106 0.96 -24.54 22.84
C GLU A 106 0.27 -23.20 22.60
N LEU A 107 0.23 -22.75 21.34
CA LEU A 107 -0.42 -21.52 20.92
C LEU A 107 -1.91 -21.48 21.34
N MET A 108 -2.64 -22.56 21.06
CA MET A 108 -4.06 -22.64 21.38
C MET A 108 -4.34 -22.69 22.89
N ALA A 109 -3.42 -23.27 23.68
CA ALA A 109 -3.52 -23.27 25.14
C ALA A 109 -3.35 -21.87 25.74
N GLU A 110 -2.48 -21.04 25.15
CA GLU A 110 -2.10 -19.73 25.66
C GLU A 110 -2.98 -18.60 25.13
N TYR A 111 -3.18 -18.51 23.80
CA TYR A 111 -3.74 -17.30 23.16
C TYR A 111 -5.21 -17.41 22.76
N LYS A 112 -5.71 -18.60 22.46
CA LYS A 112 -7.10 -18.87 22.03
C LYS A 112 -7.61 -17.89 20.94
N PRO A 113 -6.93 -17.76 19.79
CA PRO A 113 -7.36 -16.90 18.70
C PRO A 113 -8.64 -17.41 18.04
N GLU A 114 -9.40 -16.51 17.42
CA GLU A 114 -10.58 -16.87 16.61
C GLU A 114 -10.21 -17.28 15.17
N CYS A 115 -9.00 -16.91 14.72
CA CYS A 115 -8.44 -17.23 13.43
C CYS A 115 -6.91 -17.14 13.48
N VAL A 116 -6.21 -18.00 12.76
CA VAL A 116 -4.75 -17.99 12.62
C VAL A 116 -4.37 -17.86 11.17
N PHE A 117 -3.44 -16.94 10.86
CA PHE A 117 -2.77 -16.84 9.58
C PHE A 117 -1.39 -17.48 9.70
N LEU A 118 -1.22 -18.59 8.99
CA LEU A 118 0.04 -19.32 8.89
C LEU A 118 0.84 -18.76 7.70
N VAL A 119 1.83 -17.91 8.00
CA VAL A 119 2.56 -17.17 6.98
C VAL A 119 3.93 -17.81 6.75
N THR A 120 4.15 -18.28 5.53
CA THR A 120 5.43 -18.88 5.13
C THR A 120 6.46 -17.79 4.83
N THR A 121 7.73 -18.12 5.00
CA THR A 121 8.85 -17.29 4.58
C THR A 121 9.57 -17.90 3.37
N CYS A 122 10.43 -17.13 2.72
CA CYS A 122 11.11 -17.55 1.50
C CYS A 122 11.89 -18.87 1.63
N VAL A 123 12.46 -19.16 2.80
CA VAL A 123 13.19 -20.42 3.05
C VAL A 123 12.22 -21.60 3.02
N VAL A 124 11.10 -21.46 3.70
CA VAL A 124 10.06 -22.51 3.82
C VAL A 124 9.49 -22.88 2.45
N GLU A 125 9.30 -21.90 1.61
CA GLU A 125 8.76 -22.10 0.25
C GLU A 125 9.74 -22.80 -0.70
N ILE A 126 11.06 -22.75 -0.40
CA ILE A 126 12.08 -23.52 -1.13
C ILE A 126 12.11 -24.97 -0.66
N ILE A 127 11.87 -25.21 0.65
CA ILE A 127 11.84 -26.56 1.23
C ILE A 127 10.68 -27.36 0.65
N GLY A 128 9.52 -26.74 0.45
CA GLY A 128 8.39 -27.32 -0.24
C GLY A 128 7.44 -28.13 0.64
N ASP A 129 7.41 -27.89 1.96
CA ASP A 129 6.38 -28.43 2.84
C ASP A 129 4.98 -27.92 2.42
N ASP A 130 3.98 -28.78 2.51
CA ASP A 130 2.60 -28.45 2.14
C ASP A 130 1.89 -27.74 3.31
N TYR A 131 2.08 -26.41 3.39
CA TYR A 131 1.44 -25.59 4.43
C TYR A 131 -0.07 -25.42 4.22
N ASP A 132 -0.60 -25.66 3.03
CA ASP A 132 -2.05 -25.71 2.79
C ASP A 132 -2.66 -26.93 3.46
N ALA A 133 -2.02 -28.09 3.30
CA ALA A 133 -2.43 -29.32 4.00
C ALA A 133 -2.33 -29.17 5.52
N ILE A 134 -1.21 -28.66 6.03
CA ILE A 134 -1.01 -28.40 7.47
C ILE A 134 -2.12 -27.45 8.01
N ALA A 135 -2.41 -26.36 7.32
CA ALA A 135 -3.46 -25.43 7.71
C ALA A 135 -4.85 -26.08 7.73
N ALA A 136 -5.15 -26.95 6.77
CA ALA A 136 -6.41 -27.71 6.74
C ALA A 136 -6.52 -28.70 7.90
N GLU A 137 -5.43 -29.43 8.22
CA GLU A 137 -5.38 -30.36 9.36
C GLU A 137 -5.60 -29.61 10.68
N LEU A 138 -4.90 -28.50 10.89
CA LEU A 138 -5.03 -27.67 12.09
C LEU A 138 -6.44 -27.03 12.21
N THR A 139 -7.03 -26.61 11.09
CA THR A 139 -8.43 -26.14 11.06
C THR A 139 -9.40 -27.21 11.55
N ASN A 140 -9.22 -28.44 11.10
CA ASN A 140 -10.07 -29.57 11.51
C ASN A 140 -9.85 -29.95 12.98
N GLU A 141 -8.61 -29.94 13.46
CA GLU A 141 -8.25 -30.31 14.83
C GLU A 141 -8.77 -29.29 15.86
N TYR A 142 -8.59 -27.99 15.59
CA TYR A 142 -8.92 -26.91 16.55
C TYR A 142 -10.25 -26.23 16.31
N HIS A 143 -10.96 -26.54 15.21
CA HIS A 143 -12.26 -25.96 14.84
C HIS A 143 -12.27 -24.43 14.73
N ILE A 144 -11.12 -23.84 14.38
CA ILE A 144 -10.96 -22.43 14.03
C ILE A 144 -10.35 -22.31 12.63
N PRO A 145 -10.62 -21.24 11.88
CA PRO A 145 -9.95 -21.03 10.60
C PRO A 145 -8.43 -20.88 10.78
N VAL A 146 -7.67 -21.73 10.10
CA VAL A 146 -6.22 -21.59 9.92
C VAL A 146 -5.98 -21.38 8.44
N LEU A 147 -5.43 -20.23 8.07
CA LEU A 147 -5.25 -19.80 6.68
C LEU A 147 -3.78 -19.77 6.33
N SER A 148 -3.36 -20.54 5.35
CA SER A 148 -2.01 -20.45 4.79
C SER A 148 -1.86 -19.20 3.95
N VAL A 149 -0.73 -18.51 4.10
CA VAL A 149 -0.37 -17.34 3.29
C VAL A 149 1.06 -17.52 2.80
N HIS A 150 1.18 -17.82 1.51
CA HIS A 150 2.47 -17.96 0.84
C HIS A 150 3.01 -16.60 0.46
N THR A 151 4.16 -16.21 1.01
CA THR A 151 4.74 -14.89 0.73
C THR A 151 5.37 -14.81 -0.65
N GLU A 152 5.91 -15.92 -1.17
CA GLU A 152 6.60 -16.04 -2.46
C GLU A 152 7.55 -14.85 -2.74
N HIS A 153 8.39 -14.53 -1.76
CA HIS A 153 9.23 -13.33 -1.77
C HIS A 153 10.07 -13.20 -3.05
N PHE A 154 10.59 -14.31 -3.57
CA PHE A 154 11.41 -14.29 -4.80
C PHE A 154 10.65 -13.86 -6.07
N LYS A 155 9.31 -13.82 -6.02
CA LYS A 155 8.43 -13.37 -7.11
C LYS A 155 7.92 -11.94 -6.88
N CYS A 156 8.33 -11.27 -5.81
CA CYS A 156 7.76 -9.99 -5.37
C CYS A 156 8.80 -8.87 -5.34
N GLU A 157 8.37 -7.66 -5.68
CA GLU A 157 9.22 -6.46 -5.64
C GLU A 157 9.08 -5.69 -4.31
N ASP A 158 7.97 -5.89 -3.58
CA ASP A 158 7.66 -5.21 -2.31
C ASP A 158 6.67 -5.98 -1.43
N HIS A 159 6.07 -5.29 -0.44
CA HIS A 159 5.17 -5.89 0.53
C HIS A 159 3.70 -6.03 0.08
N PHE A 160 3.28 -5.40 -1.02
CA PHE A 160 1.89 -5.42 -1.47
C PHE A 160 1.35 -6.83 -1.76
N PRO A 161 2.10 -7.74 -2.39
CA PRO A 161 1.62 -9.10 -2.59
C PRO A 161 1.29 -9.85 -1.29
N GLY A 162 1.99 -9.57 -0.20
CA GLY A 162 1.65 -10.14 1.10
C GLY A 162 0.33 -9.64 1.67
N LEU A 163 0.03 -8.35 1.50
CA LEU A 163 -1.29 -7.78 1.83
C LEU A 163 -2.39 -8.44 1.01
N GLU A 164 -2.24 -8.47 -0.31
CA GLU A 164 -3.19 -9.02 -1.27
C GLU A 164 -3.53 -10.48 -0.95
N ARG A 165 -2.51 -11.33 -0.80
CA ARG A 165 -2.68 -12.76 -0.51
C ARG A 165 -3.37 -13.00 0.83
N THR A 166 -3.00 -12.23 1.85
CA THR A 166 -3.61 -12.36 3.19
C THR A 166 -5.08 -12.00 3.17
N ILE A 167 -5.47 -10.88 2.55
CA ILE A 167 -6.89 -10.52 2.49
C ILE A 167 -7.68 -11.44 1.57
N THR A 168 -7.07 -11.95 0.50
CA THR A 168 -7.70 -12.91 -0.40
C THR A 168 -7.92 -14.26 0.28
N ALA A 169 -7.00 -14.71 1.13
CA ALA A 169 -7.17 -15.93 1.92
C ALA A 169 -8.43 -15.87 2.81
N CYS A 170 -8.86 -14.68 3.22
CA CYS A 170 -10.08 -14.50 4.00
C CYS A 170 -11.36 -15.01 3.29
N LEU A 171 -11.35 -15.15 1.96
CA LEU A 171 -12.45 -15.71 1.18
C LEU A 171 -12.85 -17.11 1.66
N THR A 172 -11.91 -17.90 2.17
CA THR A 172 -12.16 -19.27 2.66
C THR A 172 -13.03 -19.30 3.91
N MET A 173 -13.00 -18.24 4.71
CA MET A 173 -13.85 -18.09 5.90
C MET A 173 -15.27 -17.64 5.58
N MET A 174 -15.49 -17.01 4.41
CA MET A 174 -16.77 -16.40 4.05
C MET A 174 -17.83 -17.48 3.75
N GLN A 175 -19.02 -17.30 4.30
CA GLN A 175 -20.13 -18.21 4.13
C GLN A 175 -21.27 -17.54 3.36
N PRO A 176 -22.02 -18.29 2.52
CA PRO A 176 -23.22 -17.75 1.88
C PRO A 176 -24.19 -17.18 2.92
N ARG A 177 -24.75 -16.00 2.65
CA ARG A 177 -25.69 -15.29 3.51
C ARG A 177 -26.79 -14.64 2.67
N GLU A 178 -27.95 -14.44 3.26
CA GLU A 178 -28.98 -13.57 2.67
C GLU A 178 -28.49 -12.11 2.65
N CYS A 179 -28.82 -11.40 1.57
CA CYS A 179 -28.43 -10.01 1.41
C CYS A 179 -29.09 -9.11 2.45
N ASP A 180 -28.30 -8.39 3.23
CA ASP A 180 -28.76 -7.46 4.27
C ASP A 180 -28.75 -5.98 3.85
N GLY A 181 -28.43 -5.72 2.57
CA GLY A 181 -28.37 -4.40 1.98
C GLY A 181 -27.13 -3.58 2.32
N SER A 182 -26.20 -4.12 3.11
CA SER A 182 -24.93 -3.46 3.44
C SER A 182 -23.96 -3.43 2.24
N VAL A 183 -22.90 -2.65 2.38
CA VAL A 183 -21.74 -2.67 1.47
C VAL A 183 -20.48 -2.98 2.26
N ASN A 184 -19.58 -3.80 1.72
CA ASN A 184 -18.25 -3.99 2.28
C ASN A 184 -17.29 -2.93 1.73
N VAL A 185 -16.24 -2.63 2.51
CA VAL A 185 -15.11 -1.79 2.09
C VAL A 185 -13.84 -2.61 2.12
N LEU A 186 -13.22 -2.76 0.96
CA LEU A 186 -12.06 -3.63 0.77
C LEU A 186 -10.82 -2.82 0.40
N GLY A 187 -9.72 -3.04 1.14
CA GLY A 187 -8.42 -2.46 0.81
C GLY A 187 -8.02 -1.25 1.67
N GLN A 188 -8.83 -0.78 2.62
CA GLN A 188 -8.39 0.26 3.56
C GLN A 188 -7.37 -0.33 4.54
N ARG A 189 -6.08 -0.13 4.23
CA ARG A 189 -4.96 -0.71 4.97
C ARG A 189 -4.35 0.20 6.04
N MET A 190 -4.60 1.50 5.95
CA MET A 190 -4.07 2.51 6.86
C MET A 190 -5.21 3.29 7.49
N GLY A 191 -5.11 3.54 8.80
CA GLY A 191 -6.12 4.28 9.53
C GLY A 191 -7.46 3.54 9.68
N ASN A 192 -8.46 4.29 10.15
CA ASN A 192 -9.82 3.79 10.32
C ASN A 192 -10.70 4.38 9.20
N PHE A 193 -11.34 3.51 8.42
CA PHE A 193 -12.27 3.94 7.36
C PHE A 193 -13.37 4.89 7.86
N MET A 194 -13.85 4.67 9.09
CA MET A 194 -14.90 5.50 9.69
C MET A 194 -14.51 6.97 9.92
N THR A 195 -13.22 7.31 9.80
CA THR A 195 -12.72 8.70 9.90
C THR A 195 -12.55 9.38 8.55
N THR A 196 -12.79 8.67 7.44
CA THR A 196 -12.60 9.19 6.09
C THR A 196 -13.78 10.03 5.62
N GLU A 197 -13.50 10.93 4.67
CA GLU A 197 -14.54 11.68 3.95
C GLU A 197 -15.53 10.75 3.25
N LEU A 198 -15.02 9.70 2.59
CA LEU A 198 -15.87 8.72 1.89
C LEU A 198 -16.88 8.06 2.84
N TYR A 199 -16.44 7.67 4.04
CA TYR A 199 -17.37 7.12 5.04
C TYR A 199 -18.48 8.12 5.40
N SER A 200 -18.12 9.39 5.62
CA SER A 200 -19.08 10.43 5.96
C SER A 200 -20.13 10.60 4.87
N MET A 201 -19.70 10.61 3.59
CA MET A 201 -20.61 10.69 2.44
C MET A 201 -21.55 9.51 2.34
N LEU A 202 -21.04 8.29 2.51
CA LEU A 202 -21.86 7.06 2.48
C LEU A 202 -22.86 7.03 3.65
N LYS A 203 -22.41 7.37 4.86
CA LYS A 203 -23.26 7.42 6.06
C LYS A 203 -24.37 8.44 5.91
N ASN A 204 -24.09 9.64 5.43
CA ASN A 204 -25.09 10.68 5.21
C ASN A 204 -26.11 10.29 4.12
N ALA A 205 -25.71 9.46 3.16
CA ALA A 205 -26.59 8.88 2.16
C ALA A 205 -27.36 7.64 2.64
N GLY A 206 -27.24 7.27 3.92
CA GLY A 206 -27.96 6.13 4.50
C GLY A 206 -27.39 4.74 4.14
N VAL A 207 -26.16 4.69 3.63
CA VAL A 207 -25.52 3.42 3.27
C VAL A 207 -25.03 2.71 4.53
N LYS A 208 -25.52 1.46 4.74
CA LYS A 208 -25.04 0.57 5.80
C LYS A 208 -23.69 -0.02 5.41
N ILE A 209 -22.67 0.18 6.23
CA ILE A 209 -21.35 -0.44 6.04
C ILE A 209 -21.35 -1.79 6.76
N GLY A 210 -20.94 -2.83 6.04
CA GLY A 210 -20.68 -4.17 6.55
C GLY A 210 -19.22 -4.34 6.96
N MET A 211 -18.53 -5.32 6.35
CA MET A 211 -17.13 -5.60 6.65
C MET A 211 -16.20 -4.51 6.11
N GLN A 212 -15.15 -4.16 6.87
CA GLN A 212 -14.05 -3.27 6.47
C GLN A 212 -12.73 -4.03 6.54
N LEU A 213 -12.28 -4.62 5.43
CA LEU A 213 -11.08 -5.46 5.41
C LEU A 213 -9.89 -4.73 4.75
N PRO A 214 -8.73 -4.72 5.41
CA PRO A 214 -8.36 -5.23 6.73
C PRO A 214 -8.55 -4.24 7.90
N SER A 215 -9.22 -3.13 7.71
CA SER A 215 -9.27 -2.00 8.64
C SER A 215 -10.19 -2.24 9.85
N GLY A 216 -9.74 -3.08 10.80
CA GLY A 216 -10.38 -3.22 12.10
C GLY A 216 -11.59 -4.14 12.13
N CYS A 217 -11.75 -5.04 11.16
CA CYS A 217 -12.82 -6.04 11.13
C CYS A 217 -12.62 -7.15 12.16
N THR A 218 -13.71 -7.84 12.44
CA THR A 218 -13.75 -9.07 13.24
C THR A 218 -13.79 -10.31 12.35
N VAL A 219 -13.45 -11.45 12.90
CA VAL A 219 -13.59 -12.75 12.21
C VAL A 219 -15.05 -13.02 11.82
N ASP A 220 -16.01 -12.63 12.66
CA ASP A 220 -17.43 -12.79 12.36
C ASP A 220 -17.91 -11.88 11.23
N GLU A 221 -17.42 -10.64 11.14
CA GLU A 221 -17.70 -9.77 9.99
C GLU A 221 -17.17 -10.38 8.70
N ILE A 222 -15.99 -11.01 8.72
CA ILE A 222 -15.44 -11.71 7.55
C ILE A 222 -16.33 -12.92 7.18
N LYS A 223 -16.72 -13.76 8.14
CA LYS A 223 -17.60 -14.91 7.89
C LYS A 223 -18.94 -14.50 7.28
N ASN A 224 -19.45 -13.33 7.65
CA ASN A 224 -20.74 -12.81 7.19
C ASN A 224 -20.64 -11.83 6.00
N ALA A 225 -19.45 -11.59 5.46
CA ALA A 225 -19.21 -10.61 4.40
C ALA A 225 -20.04 -10.85 3.13
N ALA A 226 -20.48 -12.09 2.88
CA ALA A 226 -21.34 -12.43 1.75
C ALA A 226 -22.80 -11.92 1.90
N ALA A 227 -23.18 -11.31 3.03
CA ALA A 227 -24.48 -10.64 3.18
C ALA A 227 -24.55 -9.27 2.48
N ALA A 228 -23.43 -8.72 2.06
CA ALA A 228 -23.39 -7.40 1.42
C ALA A 228 -23.97 -7.43 0.00
N LYS A 229 -24.64 -6.33 -0.40
CA LYS A 229 -25.14 -6.16 -1.77
C LYS A 229 -24.04 -5.78 -2.77
N ALA A 230 -22.89 -5.24 -2.27
CA ALA A 230 -21.79 -4.77 -3.09
C ALA A 230 -20.50 -4.62 -2.28
N ASN A 231 -19.36 -4.65 -2.97
CA ASN A 231 -18.05 -4.31 -2.44
C ASN A 231 -17.56 -2.98 -2.99
N ILE A 232 -17.06 -2.09 -2.12
CA ILE A 232 -16.35 -0.87 -2.50
C ILE A 232 -14.86 -1.17 -2.32
N VAL A 233 -14.12 -1.20 -3.43
CA VAL A 233 -12.67 -1.44 -3.42
C VAL A 233 -11.97 -0.08 -3.36
N VAL A 234 -11.16 0.16 -2.33
CA VAL A 234 -10.46 1.44 -2.13
C VAL A 234 -8.94 1.33 -2.33
N HIS A 235 -8.45 0.15 -2.68
CA HIS A 235 -7.06 -0.11 -3.05
C HIS A 235 -6.98 -1.38 -3.91
N ASP A 236 -6.09 -1.39 -4.89
CA ASP A 236 -5.89 -2.48 -5.86
C ASP A 236 -5.52 -3.83 -5.23
N ILE A 237 -4.83 -3.84 -4.08
CA ILE A 237 -4.56 -5.08 -3.31
C ILE A 237 -5.81 -5.90 -2.98
N ALA A 238 -6.99 -5.29 -3.02
CA ALA A 238 -8.25 -5.96 -2.71
C ALA A 238 -9.04 -6.39 -3.97
N LEU A 239 -8.55 -6.08 -5.16
CA LEU A 239 -9.21 -6.48 -6.41
C LEU A 239 -9.34 -8.00 -6.56
N PRO A 240 -8.29 -8.82 -6.28
CA PRO A 240 -8.42 -10.28 -6.38
C PRO A 240 -9.51 -10.83 -5.45
N LEU A 241 -9.59 -10.33 -4.21
CA LEU A 241 -10.67 -10.70 -3.29
C LEU A 241 -12.05 -10.28 -3.82
N ALA A 242 -12.18 -9.05 -4.30
CA ALA A 242 -13.46 -8.55 -4.82
C ALA A 242 -13.94 -9.35 -6.03
N GLN A 243 -13.05 -9.72 -6.94
CA GLN A 243 -13.32 -10.60 -8.08
C GLN A 243 -13.76 -11.99 -7.61
N ALA A 244 -13.02 -12.59 -6.69
CA ALA A 244 -13.36 -13.90 -6.13
C ALA A 244 -14.69 -13.90 -5.36
N MET A 245 -15.05 -12.81 -4.66
CA MET A 245 -16.37 -12.65 -4.03
C MET A 245 -17.48 -12.51 -5.06
N GLN A 246 -17.22 -11.86 -6.18
CA GLN A 246 -18.17 -11.77 -7.28
C GLN A 246 -18.40 -13.14 -7.93
N GLU A 247 -17.34 -13.90 -8.21
CA GLU A 247 -17.43 -15.24 -8.77
C GLU A 247 -18.13 -16.23 -7.85
N LYS A 248 -17.77 -16.22 -6.57
CA LYS A 248 -18.26 -17.21 -5.60
C LYS A 248 -19.66 -16.91 -5.05
N PHE A 249 -19.97 -15.64 -4.80
CA PHE A 249 -21.21 -15.21 -4.12
C PHE A 249 -22.08 -14.28 -4.97
N GLY A 250 -21.65 -13.89 -6.16
CA GLY A 250 -22.39 -12.96 -7.02
C GLY A 250 -22.39 -11.51 -6.53
N ILE A 251 -21.50 -11.14 -5.59
CA ILE A 251 -21.44 -9.79 -5.01
C ILE A 251 -20.62 -8.90 -5.94
N PRO A 252 -21.23 -7.95 -6.64
CA PRO A 252 -20.52 -7.08 -7.57
C PRO A 252 -19.64 -6.07 -6.80
N TYR A 253 -18.69 -5.44 -7.49
CA TYR A 253 -17.81 -4.44 -6.88
C TYR A 253 -17.67 -3.17 -7.72
N VAL A 254 -17.38 -2.07 -7.04
CA VAL A 254 -17.02 -0.78 -7.63
C VAL A 254 -15.69 -0.31 -7.06
N TYR A 255 -14.85 0.24 -7.92
CA TYR A 255 -13.53 0.73 -7.53
C TYR A 255 -13.58 2.23 -7.24
N PHE A 256 -13.16 2.60 -6.03
CA PHE A 256 -12.98 3.98 -5.56
C PHE A 256 -11.51 4.18 -5.18
N ASN A 257 -10.68 4.52 -6.16
CA ASN A 257 -9.24 4.65 -5.94
C ASN A 257 -8.88 5.91 -5.13
N LYS A 258 -7.74 5.86 -4.50
CA LYS A 258 -7.10 6.96 -3.79
C LYS A 258 -6.40 7.88 -4.79
N PHE A 259 -7.15 8.73 -5.46
CA PHE A 259 -6.63 9.77 -6.34
C PHE A 259 -6.28 11.04 -5.57
N ALA A 260 -5.36 11.83 -6.14
CA ALA A 260 -5.04 13.18 -5.68
C ALA A 260 -5.69 14.27 -6.57
N ALA A 261 -5.91 13.99 -7.85
CA ALA A 261 -6.53 14.92 -8.79
C ALA A 261 -8.04 15.09 -8.52
N PRO A 262 -8.55 16.34 -8.31
CA PRO A 262 -9.96 16.58 -8.00
C PRO A 262 -10.94 16.00 -9.02
N ASP A 263 -10.61 16.07 -10.31
CA ASP A 263 -11.49 15.59 -11.38
C ASP A 263 -11.65 14.06 -11.33
N LYS A 264 -10.58 13.32 -10.98
CA LYS A 264 -10.59 11.87 -10.81
C LYS A 264 -11.38 11.45 -9.56
N ILE A 265 -11.26 12.22 -8.47
CA ILE A 265 -12.04 12.00 -7.23
C ILE A 265 -13.53 12.22 -7.49
N LEU A 266 -13.90 13.31 -8.19
CA LEU A 266 -15.29 13.55 -8.56
C LEU A 266 -15.86 12.41 -9.40
N ALA A 267 -15.12 11.95 -10.40
CA ALA A 267 -15.53 10.82 -11.24
C ALA A 267 -15.71 9.53 -10.42
N SER A 268 -14.85 9.28 -9.42
CA SER A 268 -14.98 8.14 -8.51
C SER A 268 -16.24 8.23 -7.65
N TYR A 269 -16.58 9.41 -7.11
CA TYR A 269 -17.85 9.63 -6.40
C TYR A 269 -19.06 9.44 -7.32
N GLN A 270 -19.05 10.02 -8.53
CA GLN A 270 -20.13 9.86 -9.48
C GLN A 270 -20.39 8.40 -9.80
N LYS A 271 -19.35 7.67 -10.16
CA LYS A 271 -19.43 6.23 -10.44
C LYS A 271 -19.94 5.42 -9.26
N LEU A 272 -19.47 5.72 -8.04
CA LEU A 272 -19.89 5.04 -6.82
C LEU A 272 -21.36 5.27 -6.52
N PHE A 273 -21.84 6.52 -6.53
CA PHE A 273 -23.22 6.87 -6.21
C PHE A 273 -24.19 6.37 -7.29
N GLU A 274 -23.82 6.44 -8.56
CA GLU A 274 -24.56 5.83 -9.67
C GLU A 274 -24.70 4.30 -9.46
N TYR A 275 -23.60 3.63 -9.14
CA TYR A 275 -23.56 2.20 -8.88
C TYR A 275 -24.46 1.80 -7.70
N LEU A 276 -24.55 2.62 -6.67
CA LEU A 276 -25.39 2.38 -5.51
C LEU A 276 -26.86 2.79 -5.75
N ASN A 277 -27.21 3.32 -6.94
CA ASN A 277 -28.50 3.92 -7.27
C ASN A 277 -28.91 5.05 -6.31
N LEU A 278 -27.96 5.88 -5.92
CA LEU A 278 -28.15 7.01 -5.01
C LEU A 278 -27.82 8.33 -5.73
N PRO A 279 -28.51 9.45 -5.38
CA PRO A 279 -28.14 10.75 -5.91
C PRO A 279 -26.77 11.17 -5.37
N LEU A 280 -25.95 11.81 -6.22
CA LEU A 280 -24.67 12.37 -5.80
C LEU A 280 -24.92 13.51 -4.80
N PRO A 281 -24.38 13.46 -3.56
CA PRO A 281 -24.56 14.50 -2.56
C PRO A 281 -24.05 15.86 -3.02
N ASP A 282 -24.77 16.95 -2.72
CA ASP A 282 -24.32 18.31 -3.04
C ASP A 282 -23.01 18.67 -2.33
N GLU A 283 -22.76 18.07 -1.16
CA GLU A 283 -21.49 18.22 -0.44
C GLU A 283 -20.28 17.78 -1.28
N VAL A 284 -20.40 16.72 -2.10
CA VAL A 284 -19.35 16.27 -3.02
C VAL A 284 -19.02 17.35 -4.04
N ARG A 285 -20.05 18.04 -4.58
CA ARG A 285 -19.87 19.15 -5.53
C ARG A 285 -19.18 20.35 -4.87
N GLY A 286 -19.56 20.67 -3.63
CA GLY A 286 -18.92 21.73 -2.85
C GLY A 286 -17.44 21.46 -2.61
N LYS A 287 -17.11 20.27 -2.10
CA LYS A 287 -15.71 19.86 -1.87
C LYS A 287 -14.86 19.81 -3.15
N TYR A 288 -15.47 19.39 -4.27
CA TYR A 288 -14.80 19.47 -5.58
C TYR A 288 -14.45 20.92 -5.94
N ALA A 289 -15.40 21.85 -5.80
CA ALA A 289 -15.17 23.26 -6.09
C ALA A 289 -14.06 23.85 -5.20
N ASP A 290 -14.05 23.53 -3.90
CA ASP A 290 -13.02 23.95 -2.94
C ASP A 290 -11.65 23.40 -3.33
N ALA A 291 -11.57 22.12 -3.70
CA ALA A 291 -10.32 21.48 -4.13
C ALA A 291 -9.75 22.10 -5.41
N LYS A 292 -10.61 22.41 -6.40
CA LYS A 292 -10.23 23.10 -7.63
C LYS A 292 -9.75 24.53 -7.35
N ALA A 293 -10.47 25.27 -6.52
CA ALA A 293 -10.09 26.63 -6.14
C ALA A 293 -8.74 26.65 -5.40
N MET A 294 -8.50 25.69 -4.51
CA MET A 294 -7.22 25.55 -3.81
C MET A 294 -6.09 25.19 -4.78
N ALA A 295 -6.31 24.29 -5.74
CA ALA A 295 -5.33 23.96 -6.77
C ALA A 295 -4.90 25.19 -7.58
N GLU A 296 -5.86 25.99 -8.07
CA GLU A 296 -5.56 27.21 -8.80
C GLU A 296 -4.83 28.26 -7.94
N LYS A 297 -5.18 28.36 -6.65
CA LYS A 297 -4.52 29.26 -5.70
C LYS A 297 -3.04 28.94 -5.47
N VAL A 298 -2.69 27.67 -5.37
CA VAL A 298 -1.30 27.24 -5.08
C VAL A 298 -0.44 27.12 -6.34
N LYS A 299 -1.05 26.89 -7.49
CA LYS A 299 -0.36 26.66 -8.78
C LYS A 299 0.73 27.69 -9.11
N PRO A 300 0.56 29.02 -8.91
CA PRO A 300 1.63 29.99 -9.18
C PRO A 300 2.91 29.78 -8.35
N GLN A 301 2.78 29.20 -7.13
CA GLN A 301 3.90 28.95 -6.23
C GLN A 301 4.66 27.66 -6.59
N LEU A 302 4.08 26.81 -7.43
CA LEU A 302 4.59 25.49 -7.79
C LEU A 302 5.22 25.45 -9.19
N GLN A 303 5.08 26.54 -9.97
CA GLN A 303 5.58 26.61 -11.34
C GLN A 303 7.09 26.41 -11.41
N GLY A 304 7.52 25.41 -12.18
CA GLY A 304 8.92 25.09 -12.39
C GLY A 304 9.64 24.45 -11.20
N ILE A 305 8.96 24.19 -10.10
CA ILE A 305 9.55 23.51 -8.94
C ILE A 305 9.87 22.07 -9.31
N THR A 306 11.17 21.75 -9.27
CA THR A 306 11.65 20.41 -9.60
C THR A 306 11.57 19.47 -8.40
N TYR A 307 11.27 18.20 -8.68
CA TYR A 307 11.18 17.21 -7.61
C TYR A 307 11.66 15.81 -8.03
N ILE A 308 11.98 15.00 -7.04
CA ILE A 308 12.18 13.55 -7.16
C ILE A 308 11.06 12.86 -6.41
N TYR A 309 10.39 11.93 -7.09
CA TYR A 309 9.38 11.08 -6.48
C TYR A 309 10.03 9.78 -5.98
N GLY A 310 9.85 9.51 -4.70
CA GLY A 310 10.24 8.27 -4.05
C GLY A 310 9.02 7.38 -3.76
N ASN A 311 8.76 7.10 -2.48
CA ASN A 311 7.66 6.24 -2.04
C ASN A 311 6.62 7.07 -1.28
N THR A 312 5.38 7.04 -1.76
CA THR A 312 4.22 7.70 -1.15
C THR A 312 3.02 6.76 -1.14
N PRO A 313 1.95 7.04 -0.37
CA PRO A 313 0.75 6.21 -0.32
C PRO A 313 -0.18 6.36 -1.53
N PHE A 314 0.25 7.06 -2.59
CA PHE A 314 -0.56 7.33 -3.79
C PHE A 314 -0.23 6.39 -4.95
N SER A 315 -1.15 6.31 -5.92
CA SER A 315 -0.85 5.75 -7.23
C SER A 315 0.22 6.59 -7.91
N CYS A 316 1.39 5.98 -8.18
CA CYS A 316 2.60 6.69 -8.57
C CYS A 316 2.38 7.65 -9.74
N PHE A 317 1.90 7.15 -10.87
CA PHE A 317 1.83 7.95 -12.10
C PHE A 317 0.64 8.91 -12.10
N GLU A 318 -0.50 8.57 -11.48
CA GLU A 318 -1.62 9.49 -11.31
C GLU A 318 -1.20 10.71 -10.47
N PHE A 319 -0.54 10.46 -9.34
CA PHE A 319 -0.08 11.53 -8.47
C PHE A 319 0.95 12.44 -9.15
N ASN A 320 1.91 11.87 -9.88
CA ASN A 320 2.87 12.64 -10.66
C ASN A 320 2.19 13.46 -11.77
N ALA A 321 1.20 12.91 -12.48
CA ALA A 321 0.41 13.65 -13.47
C ALA A 321 -0.35 14.82 -12.83
N PHE A 322 -0.92 14.63 -11.63
CA PHE A 322 -1.52 15.71 -10.86
C PHE A 322 -0.52 16.82 -10.52
N LEU A 323 0.67 16.48 -10.01
CA LEU A 323 1.72 17.46 -9.69
C LEU A 323 2.19 18.24 -10.93
N VAL A 324 2.34 17.56 -12.06
CA VAL A 324 2.67 18.19 -13.35
C VAL A 324 1.57 19.16 -13.79
N SER A 325 0.30 18.83 -13.57
CA SER A 325 -0.83 19.73 -13.86
C SER A 325 -0.80 21.02 -13.03
N LEU A 326 -0.16 20.97 -11.86
CA LEU A 326 0.09 22.13 -11.00
C LEU A 326 1.35 22.92 -11.40
N GLY A 327 2.10 22.47 -12.42
CA GLY A 327 3.31 23.14 -12.92
C GLY A 327 4.62 22.66 -12.30
N MET A 328 4.60 21.62 -11.48
CA MET A 328 5.81 21.00 -10.94
C MET A 328 6.51 20.12 -12.02
N VAL A 329 7.83 19.94 -11.89
CA VAL A 329 8.64 19.25 -12.88
C VAL A 329 9.34 18.03 -12.26
N PRO A 330 8.91 16.80 -12.57
CA PRO A 330 9.58 15.60 -12.12
C PRO A 330 10.94 15.44 -12.82
N GLN A 331 11.98 15.12 -12.05
CA GLN A 331 13.31 14.84 -12.57
C GLN A 331 13.63 13.33 -12.54
N LEU A 332 13.16 12.64 -11.49
CA LEU A 332 13.26 11.19 -11.32
C LEU A 332 11.99 10.68 -10.65
N ILE A 333 11.43 9.61 -11.17
CA ILE A 333 10.30 8.88 -10.57
C ILE A 333 10.77 7.47 -10.21
N GLN A 334 10.62 7.09 -8.94
CA GLN A 334 10.88 5.74 -8.48
C GLN A 334 9.56 4.96 -8.42
N SER A 335 9.48 3.82 -9.11
CA SER A 335 8.31 2.94 -9.08
C SER A 335 8.69 1.48 -9.22
N ASN A 336 8.06 0.63 -8.40
CA ASN A 336 8.15 -0.84 -8.53
C ASN A 336 6.96 -1.42 -9.29
N HIS A 337 6.03 -0.57 -9.77
CA HIS A 337 4.83 -0.95 -10.50
C HIS A 337 4.67 -0.11 -11.75
N PHE A 338 4.14 -0.73 -12.81
CA PHE A 338 3.68 -0.05 -14.03
C PHE A 338 2.60 -0.92 -14.67
N SER A 339 1.37 -0.46 -14.61
CA SER A 339 0.19 -1.13 -15.16
C SER A 339 -0.27 -0.49 -16.47
N ALA A 340 -1.24 -1.10 -17.14
CA ALA A 340 -1.85 -0.51 -18.33
C ALA A 340 -2.52 0.84 -18.04
N ASP A 341 -3.11 1.01 -16.86
CA ASP A 341 -3.74 2.28 -16.44
C ASP A 341 -2.70 3.39 -16.22
N ASP A 342 -1.47 3.03 -15.82
CA ASP A 342 -0.39 3.99 -15.63
C ASP A 342 0.12 4.61 -16.93
N ALA A 343 -0.04 3.92 -18.07
CA ALA A 343 0.43 4.38 -19.37
C ALA A 343 -0.23 5.73 -19.79
N GLU A 344 -1.52 5.92 -19.49
CA GLU A 344 -2.22 7.19 -19.76
C GLU A 344 -1.61 8.35 -18.96
N TYR A 345 -1.31 8.13 -17.68
CA TYR A 345 -0.70 9.13 -16.81
C TYR A 345 0.75 9.42 -17.20
N ALA A 346 1.51 8.38 -17.54
CA ALA A 346 2.88 8.53 -18.04
C ALA A 346 2.90 9.39 -19.31
N ALA A 347 1.99 9.15 -20.25
CA ALA A 347 1.85 9.96 -21.47
C ALA A 347 1.48 11.43 -21.15
N GLN A 348 0.71 11.69 -20.11
CA GLN A 348 0.41 13.07 -19.67
C GLN A 348 1.66 13.76 -19.10
N ILE A 349 2.45 13.06 -18.28
CA ILE A 349 3.69 13.57 -17.69
C ILE A 349 4.68 13.91 -18.79
N VAL A 350 4.89 13.01 -19.76
CA VAL A 350 5.87 13.15 -20.85
C VAL A 350 5.59 14.36 -21.74
N LYS A 351 4.36 14.83 -21.86
CA LYS A 351 4.02 16.07 -22.60
C LYS A 351 4.68 17.31 -22.00
N THR A 352 5.02 17.31 -20.72
CA THR A 352 5.58 18.47 -20.00
C THR A 352 7.04 18.24 -19.61
N ALA A 353 7.36 17.05 -19.15
CA ALA A 353 8.70 16.67 -18.70
C ALA A 353 8.92 15.17 -18.93
N ASP A 354 10.13 14.79 -19.35
CA ASP A 354 10.51 13.40 -19.52
C ASP A 354 11.52 13.00 -18.44
N PRO A 355 11.04 12.65 -17.22
CA PRO A 355 11.88 12.31 -16.09
C PRO A 355 12.64 11.00 -16.31
N TYR A 356 13.73 10.82 -15.58
CA TYR A 356 14.31 9.50 -15.39
C TYR A 356 13.35 8.62 -14.58
N VAL A 357 13.44 7.30 -14.81
CA VAL A 357 12.70 6.31 -14.01
C VAL A 357 13.64 5.23 -13.49
N CYS A 358 13.40 4.77 -12.27
CA CYS A 358 14.07 3.60 -11.71
C CYS A 358 13.18 2.89 -10.70
N LYS A 359 13.50 1.62 -10.39
CA LYS A 359 12.91 0.95 -9.22
C LYS A 359 13.34 1.66 -7.94
N ALA A 360 12.62 1.40 -6.84
CA ALA A 360 12.97 1.97 -5.53
C ALA A 360 14.46 1.77 -5.24
N ALA A 361 15.16 2.89 -5.06
CA ALA A 361 16.62 2.91 -5.00
C ALA A 361 17.13 3.07 -3.57
N ASN A 362 18.36 2.59 -3.36
CA ASN A 362 19.07 2.84 -2.11
C ASN A 362 19.33 4.33 -1.89
N ILE A 363 19.20 4.76 -0.66
CA ILE A 363 19.45 6.13 -0.21
C ILE A 363 20.88 6.59 -0.54
N ALA A 364 21.89 5.73 -0.36
CA ALA A 364 23.29 6.11 -0.56
C ALA A 364 23.63 6.46 -2.04
N PRO A 365 23.29 5.65 -3.04
CA PRO A 365 23.45 6.03 -4.46
C PRO A 365 22.64 7.26 -4.85
N LEU A 366 21.43 7.45 -4.32
CA LEU A 366 20.59 8.61 -4.59
C LEU A 366 21.26 9.93 -4.21
N GLN A 367 22.14 9.94 -3.20
CA GLN A 367 22.88 11.16 -2.82
C GLN A 367 23.67 11.73 -3.97
N TYR A 368 24.28 10.90 -4.82
CA TYR A 368 25.03 11.34 -6.00
C TYR A 368 24.11 11.82 -7.13
N VAL A 369 22.90 11.24 -7.23
CA VAL A 369 21.87 11.69 -8.17
C VAL A 369 21.35 13.07 -7.79
N TYR A 370 21.14 13.33 -6.49
CA TYR A 370 20.73 14.65 -5.99
C TYR A 370 21.77 15.74 -6.32
N ASP A 371 23.06 15.41 -6.27
CA ASP A 371 24.16 16.35 -6.61
C ASP A 371 24.21 16.71 -8.10
N VAL A 372 23.53 15.95 -8.96
CA VAL A 372 23.43 16.24 -10.40
C VAL A 372 22.12 16.92 -10.75
N LEU A 373 21.00 16.45 -10.18
CA LEU A 373 19.65 16.91 -10.53
C LEU A 373 19.22 18.15 -9.74
N HIS A 374 19.76 18.37 -8.55
CA HIS A 374 19.45 19.49 -7.66
C HIS A 374 17.94 19.75 -7.49
N PRO A 375 17.10 18.75 -7.12
CA PRO A 375 15.67 18.98 -6.95
C PRO A 375 15.40 19.95 -5.81
N TYR A 376 14.23 20.60 -5.83
CA TYR A 376 13.73 21.39 -4.69
C TYR A 376 13.10 20.48 -3.64
N VAL A 377 12.35 19.47 -4.08
CA VAL A 377 11.54 18.61 -3.20
C VAL A 377 11.86 17.15 -3.47
N TYR A 378 11.98 16.39 -2.39
CA TYR A 378 11.92 14.93 -2.40
C TYR A 378 10.59 14.48 -1.80
N MET A 379 9.90 13.56 -2.45
CA MET A 379 8.61 13.02 -1.99
C MET A 379 8.76 11.58 -1.53
N GLY A 380 8.63 11.33 -0.25
CA GLY A 380 8.81 10.00 0.33
C GLY A 380 9.67 10.01 1.60
N HIS A 381 10.34 8.88 1.86
CA HIS A 381 11.16 8.68 3.06
C HIS A 381 12.65 8.80 2.73
N GLU A 382 13.32 9.73 3.40
CA GLU A 382 14.75 9.99 3.26
C GLU A 382 15.27 10.66 4.56
N PHE A 383 16.58 10.71 4.74
CA PHE A 383 17.19 11.37 5.88
C PHE A 383 17.18 12.89 5.71
N GLY A 384 16.32 13.57 6.43
CA GLY A 384 16.09 15.03 6.33
C GLY A 384 17.35 15.87 6.44
N ASP A 385 18.24 15.59 7.38
CA ASP A 385 19.48 16.33 7.56
C ASP A 385 20.44 16.27 6.35
N ARG A 386 20.45 15.15 5.64
CA ARG A 386 21.24 15.00 4.41
C ARG A 386 20.68 15.82 3.26
N LEU A 387 19.35 15.79 3.11
CA LEU A 387 18.67 16.54 2.06
C LEU A 387 18.71 18.04 2.32
N ARG A 388 18.53 18.49 3.57
CA ARG A 388 18.65 19.90 3.96
C ARG A 388 20.01 20.48 3.54
N LYS A 389 21.11 19.75 3.78
CA LYS A 389 22.45 20.18 3.36
C LYS A 389 22.60 20.35 1.85
N LYS A 390 21.74 19.74 1.05
CA LYS A 390 21.67 19.84 -0.40
C LYS A 390 20.60 20.84 -0.89
N GLY A 391 19.94 21.56 0.03
CA GLY A 391 18.88 22.50 -0.30
C GLY A 391 17.59 21.82 -0.76
N ILE A 392 17.30 20.58 -0.28
CA ILE A 392 16.15 19.78 -0.66
C ILE A 392 15.24 19.62 0.56
N ALA A 393 13.97 19.94 0.42
CA ALA A 393 12.95 19.66 1.45
C ALA A 393 12.20 18.36 1.17
N ILE A 394 11.63 17.75 2.21
CA ILE A 394 10.90 16.48 2.10
C ILE A 394 9.40 16.71 2.25
N LEU A 395 8.62 16.21 1.29
CA LEU A 395 7.18 16.07 1.43
C LEU A 395 6.86 14.72 2.10
N HIS A 396 6.49 14.74 3.36
CA HIS A 396 5.99 13.57 4.10
C HIS A 396 4.47 13.47 3.94
N SER A 397 4.00 12.52 3.15
CA SER A 397 2.58 12.39 2.80
C SER A 397 1.88 11.16 3.43
N ASP A 398 2.49 10.50 4.40
CA ASP A 398 1.98 9.24 4.99
C ASP A 398 0.57 9.36 5.55
N MET A 399 0.23 10.52 6.12
CA MET A 399 -1.11 10.78 6.66
C MET A 399 -2.21 10.63 5.60
N ALA A 400 -1.91 10.93 4.33
CA ALA A 400 -2.84 10.74 3.23
C ALA A 400 -3.20 9.27 2.99
N GLY A 401 -2.35 8.34 3.47
CA GLY A 401 -2.63 6.91 3.42
C GLY A 401 -3.90 6.49 4.15
N ALA A 402 -4.32 7.24 5.16
CA ALA A 402 -5.55 7.00 5.92
C ALA A 402 -6.80 7.69 5.34
N MET A 403 -6.65 8.57 4.35
CA MET A 403 -7.70 9.45 3.82
C MET A 403 -8.27 8.91 2.50
N LEU A 404 -9.52 9.25 2.20
CA LEU A 404 -10.22 8.93 0.95
C LEU A 404 -11.13 10.07 0.52
N GLY A 405 -11.00 10.54 -0.72
CA GLY A 405 -11.77 11.64 -1.24
C GLY A 405 -10.98 12.96 -1.32
N PHE A 406 -11.66 14.10 -1.36
CA PHE A 406 -11.04 15.41 -1.54
C PHE A 406 -10.16 15.85 -0.38
N GLU A 407 -10.31 15.25 0.81
CA GLU A 407 -9.41 15.48 1.95
C GLU A 407 -7.95 15.18 1.60
N VAL A 408 -7.71 14.22 0.69
CA VAL A 408 -6.39 13.90 0.15
C VAL A 408 -5.81 15.08 -0.61
N THR A 409 -6.57 15.61 -1.56
CA THR A 409 -6.17 16.78 -2.36
C THR A 409 -5.90 17.99 -1.49
N MET A 410 -6.80 18.29 -0.55
CA MET A 410 -6.67 19.44 0.35
C MET A 410 -5.44 19.36 1.24
N LEU A 411 -5.14 18.17 1.76
CA LEU A 411 -3.91 17.93 2.52
C LEU A 411 -2.67 18.24 1.68
N ILE A 412 -2.56 17.64 0.50
CA ILE A 412 -1.39 17.80 -0.38
C ILE A 412 -1.23 19.26 -0.82
N LEU A 413 -2.30 19.91 -1.28
CA LEU A 413 -2.25 21.33 -1.68
C LEU A 413 -1.90 22.25 -0.51
N GLY A 414 -2.27 21.90 0.72
CA GLY A 414 -1.89 22.64 1.92
C GLY A 414 -0.42 22.46 2.33
N MET A 415 0.20 21.34 1.94
CA MET A 415 1.60 21.02 2.27
C MET A 415 2.58 21.55 1.22
N LEU A 416 2.27 21.46 -0.07
CA LEU A 416 3.19 21.80 -1.16
C LEU A 416 3.81 23.19 -1.05
N PRO A 417 3.07 24.30 -0.84
CA PRO A 417 3.68 25.62 -0.71
C PRO A 417 4.64 25.73 0.49
N LYS A 418 4.33 25.04 1.59
CA LYS A 418 5.18 25.04 2.80
C LYS A 418 6.50 24.35 2.54
N VAL A 419 6.47 23.19 1.90
CA VAL A 419 7.66 22.42 1.54
C VAL A 419 8.52 23.16 0.53
N VAL A 420 7.92 23.86 -0.43
CA VAL A 420 8.64 24.71 -1.40
C VAL A 420 9.34 25.88 -0.69
N ALA A 421 8.66 26.55 0.24
CA ALA A 421 9.25 27.63 1.04
C ALA A 421 10.40 27.13 1.93
N GLU A 422 10.26 25.93 2.50
CA GLU A 422 11.31 25.25 3.28
C GLU A 422 12.53 24.94 2.39
N ALA A 423 12.32 24.40 1.19
CA ALA A 423 13.39 24.15 0.23
C ALA A 423 14.15 25.44 -0.14
N ALA A 424 13.42 26.54 -0.37
CA ALA A 424 14.03 27.83 -0.66
C ALA A 424 14.91 28.35 0.48
N ALA A 425 14.46 28.15 1.74
CA ALA A 425 15.25 28.49 2.92
C ALA A 425 16.52 27.63 3.02
N TYR A 426 16.42 26.33 2.81
CA TYR A 426 17.57 25.41 2.83
C TYR A 426 18.59 25.72 1.73
N ARG A 427 18.14 26.09 0.53
CA ARG A 427 19.02 26.52 -0.57
C ARG A 427 19.80 27.78 -0.21
N LYS A 428 19.14 28.77 0.39
CA LYS A 428 19.79 29.98 0.88
C LYS A 428 20.84 29.67 1.96
N GLU A 429 20.53 28.76 2.89
CA GLU A 429 21.48 28.31 3.92
C GLU A 429 22.69 27.58 3.31
N ALA A 430 22.48 26.79 2.28
CA ALA A 430 23.52 26.02 1.57
C ALA A 430 24.32 26.86 0.54
N GLY A 431 23.92 28.09 0.27
CA GLY A 431 24.56 28.94 -0.75
C GLY A 431 24.30 28.50 -2.19
N ILE A 432 23.16 27.87 -2.47
CA ILE A 432 22.75 27.31 -3.76
C ILE A 432 21.66 28.16 -4.39
#